data_1478c63046cd2d732341af9f6655f8f6
#
_entry.id   1478c63046cd2d732341af9f6655f8f6
#
_cell.length_a   1.000
_cell.length_b   1.000
_cell.length_c   1.000
_cell.angle_alpha   90.00
_cell.angle_beta   90.00
_cell.angle_gamma   90.00
#
_symmetry.space_group_name_H-M   'P 1'
#
loop_
_entity.id
_entity.type
_entity.pdbx_description
1 polymer ?
#
loop_
_entity_poly.entity_id
_entity_poly.type
_entity_poly.pdbx_seq_one_letter_code
_entity_poly.pdbx_strand_id
1 'polypeptide(L)'
;RSFLKIIDGSLRLRTVIKVNDSEKFIKIKNLKTIYQGKEINVDEVVANDIAIIEDIEELRIGDYLGVKPCLIQGLSHQHPALKSSVRPDKPEERSKLISALNVLFIEDPSLSFSINSYSDELEISLYGLTQKEIIQTLLEERFSVKTHFDEIKTIYKERPKKKVNKIIHIEVPP
;
A
#
# COMPACT_ATOMS: atom_id res chain seq x y z
N ARG A 1 -12.92 -2.52 -5.43
CA ARG A 1 -13.02 -1.95 -6.78
C ARG A 1 -11.66 -1.50 -7.26
N SER A 2 -11.19 -2.03 -8.41
CA SER A 2 -9.85 -1.74 -8.95
C SER A 2 -9.94 -1.29 -10.40
N PHE A 3 -9.14 -0.28 -10.74
CA PHE A 3 -8.98 0.24 -12.10
C PHE A 3 -7.68 -0.29 -12.69
N LEU A 4 -7.75 -0.87 -13.87
CA LEU A 4 -6.63 -1.48 -14.57
C LEU A 4 -6.46 -0.83 -15.94
N LYS A 5 -5.27 -0.35 -16.24
CA LYS A 5 -4.89 0.03 -17.59
C LYS A 5 -4.46 -1.22 -18.36
N ILE A 6 -5.13 -1.53 -19.45
CA ILE A 6 -4.70 -2.60 -20.34
C ILE A 6 -3.58 -2.06 -21.24
N ILE A 7 -2.37 -2.57 -21.04
CA ILE A 7 -1.18 -2.11 -21.77
C ILE A 7 -1.06 -2.87 -23.10
N ASP A 8 -1.26 -4.19 -23.06
CA ASP A 8 -1.17 -5.08 -24.21
C ASP A 8 -2.18 -6.23 -24.06
N GLY A 9 -2.60 -6.80 -25.19
CA GLY A 9 -3.59 -7.87 -25.22
C GLY A 9 -4.99 -7.45 -24.84
N SER A 10 -5.71 -8.32 -24.14
CA SER A 10 -7.08 -8.07 -23.68
C SER A 10 -7.38 -8.77 -22.34
N LEU A 11 -8.31 -8.21 -21.60
CA LEU A 11 -8.86 -8.80 -20.38
C LEU A 11 -10.29 -9.24 -20.65
N ARG A 12 -10.59 -10.52 -20.37
CA ARG A 12 -11.92 -11.09 -20.60
C ARG A 12 -12.63 -11.45 -19.31
N LEU A 13 -13.94 -11.29 -19.31
CA LEU A 13 -14.82 -11.76 -18.25
C LEU A 13 -14.64 -13.27 -18.05
N ARG A 14 -14.72 -13.73 -16.79
CA ARG A 14 -14.56 -15.14 -16.36
C ARG A 14 -13.17 -15.74 -16.56
N THR A 15 -12.19 -14.98 -17.03
CA THR A 15 -10.81 -15.44 -17.12
C THR A 15 -10.18 -15.55 -15.74
N VAL A 16 -9.31 -16.53 -15.57
CA VAL A 16 -8.42 -16.66 -14.41
C VAL A 16 -7.05 -16.17 -14.84
N ILE A 17 -6.53 -15.17 -14.14
CA ILE A 17 -5.28 -14.50 -14.50
C ILE A 17 -4.36 -14.41 -13.30
N LYS A 18 -3.06 -14.51 -13.57
CA LYS A 18 -2.00 -14.43 -12.56
C LYS A 18 -1.76 -12.99 -12.12
N VAL A 19 -1.54 -12.79 -10.82
CA VAL A 19 -1.17 -11.49 -10.23
C VAL A 19 0.32 -11.46 -9.97
N ASN A 20 1.03 -10.54 -10.59
CA ASN A 20 2.49 -10.40 -10.49
C ASN A 20 3.23 -11.71 -10.86
N ASP A 21 4.46 -11.86 -10.39
CA ASP A 21 5.21 -13.13 -10.46
C ASP A 21 4.84 -14.11 -9.33
N SER A 22 3.79 -13.80 -8.54
CA SER A 22 3.33 -14.64 -7.44
C SER A 22 2.55 -15.87 -7.93
N GLU A 23 2.29 -16.83 -7.05
CA GLU A 23 1.40 -17.97 -7.34
C GLU A 23 -0.09 -17.63 -7.15
N LYS A 24 -0.44 -16.35 -6.99
CA LYS A 24 -1.82 -15.91 -6.82
C LYS A 24 -2.51 -15.77 -8.16
N PHE A 25 -3.71 -16.30 -8.24
CA PHE A 25 -4.60 -16.19 -9.39
C PHE A 25 -5.91 -15.55 -8.97
N ILE A 26 -6.41 -14.65 -9.78
CA ILE A 26 -7.74 -14.04 -9.59
C ILE A 26 -8.66 -14.42 -10.74
N LYS A 27 -9.94 -14.58 -10.43
CA LYS A 27 -10.99 -14.81 -11.44
C LYS A 27 -11.77 -13.53 -11.65
N ILE A 28 -11.85 -13.08 -12.89
CA ILE A 28 -12.60 -11.88 -13.26
C ILE A 28 -14.09 -12.21 -13.27
N LYS A 29 -14.82 -11.79 -12.24
CA LYS A 29 -16.26 -12.05 -12.07
C LYS A 29 -17.11 -10.97 -12.70
N ASN A 30 -16.66 -9.71 -12.60
CA ASN A 30 -17.34 -8.54 -13.15
C ASN A 30 -16.30 -7.74 -13.93
N LEU A 31 -16.67 -7.29 -15.12
CA LEU A 31 -15.79 -6.49 -15.97
C LEU A 31 -16.57 -5.33 -16.56
N LYS A 32 -16.05 -4.13 -16.33
CA LYS A 32 -16.62 -2.90 -16.87
C LYS A 32 -15.53 -2.08 -17.56
N THR A 33 -15.94 -1.19 -18.42
CA THR A 33 -15.08 -0.13 -19.00
C THR A 33 -15.78 1.20 -18.95
N ILE A 34 -15.03 2.27 -19.23
CA ILE A 34 -15.57 3.64 -19.30
C ILE A 34 -15.84 3.98 -20.76
N TYR A 35 -17.08 4.21 -21.09
CA TYR A 35 -17.48 4.68 -22.41
C TYR A 35 -18.31 5.96 -22.30
N GLN A 36 -17.90 7.03 -22.98
CA GLN A 36 -18.53 8.35 -22.91
C GLN A 36 -18.78 8.86 -21.47
N GLY A 37 -17.82 8.62 -20.57
CA GLY A 37 -17.90 9.04 -19.16
C GLY A 37 -18.83 8.17 -18.30
N LYS A 38 -19.37 7.07 -18.82
CA LYS A 38 -20.20 6.11 -18.08
C LYS A 38 -19.54 4.75 -18.00
N GLU A 39 -19.77 4.07 -16.91
CA GLU A 39 -19.37 2.68 -16.75
C GLU A 39 -20.36 1.76 -17.42
N ILE A 40 -19.88 0.90 -18.29
CA ILE A 40 -20.65 -0.13 -18.98
C ILE A 40 -20.06 -1.52 -18.73
N ASN A 41 -20.93 -2.51 -18.58
CA ASN A 41 -20.51 -3.90 -18.51
C ASN A 41 -20.08 -4.38 -19.89
N VAL A 42 -18.95 -5.12 -19.93
CA VAL A 42 -18.39 -5.67 -21.17
C VAL A 42 -17.86 -7.06 -20.94
N ASP A 43 -17.77 -7.87 -21.99
CA ASP A 43 -17.17 -9.20 -21.93
C ASP A 43 -15.64 -9.16 -22.12
N GLU A 44 -15.13 -8.10 -22.72
CA GLU A 44 -13.71 -7.94 -23.03
C GLU A 44 -13.31 -6.45 -23.01
N VAL A 45 -12.12 -6.17 -22.49
CA VAL A 45 -11.46 -4.85 -22.56
C VAL A 45 -10.11 -5.03 -23.24
N VAL A 46 -9.82 -4.24 -24.26
CA VAL A 46 -8.63 -4.35 -25.09
C VAL A 46 -7.53 -3.36 -24.68
N ALA A 47 -6.34 -3.52 -25.28
CA ALA A 47 -5.22 -2.63 -25.06
C ALA A 47 -5.59 -1.15 -25.29
N ASN A 48 -4.99 -0.28 -24.47
CA ASN A 48 -5.21 1.15 -24.35
C ASN A 48 -6.49 1.59 -23.63
N ASP A 49 -7.39 0.68 -23.27
CA ASP A 49 -8.57 0.96 -22.47
C ASP A 49 -8.34 0.76 -20.96
N ILE A 50 -9.31 1.23 -20.17
CA ILE A 50 -9.34 1.05 -18.73
C ILE A 50 -10.40 0.01 -18.38
N ALA A 51 -9.98 -1.07 -17.75
CA ALA A 51 -10.88 -2.06 -17.17
C ALA A 51 -11.17 -1.73 -15.71
N ILE A 52 -12.42 -1.93 -15.31
CA ILE A 52 -12.87 -1.82 -13.92
C ILE A 52 -13.28 -3.20 -13.47
N ILE A 53 -12.69 -3.67 -12.37
CA ILE A 53 -13.00 -4.95 -11.75
C ILE A 53 -13.54 -4.70 -10.35
N GLU A 54 -14.59 -5.41 -9.97
CA GLU A 54 -15.19 -5.32 -8.65
C GLU A 54 -14.97 -6.63 -7.87
N ASP A 55 -15.06 -6.54 -6.55
CA ASP A 55 -14.99 -7.68 -5.61
C ASP A 55 -13.66 -8.47 -5.65
N ILE A 56 -12.54 -7.77 -5.85
CA ILE A 56 -11.20 -8.35 -5.77
C ILE A 56 -10.40 -7.58 -4.71
N GLU A 57 -10.29 -8.15 -3.52
CA GLU A 57 -9.56 -7.57 -2.39
C GLU A 57 -8.03 -7.79 -2.47
N GLU A 58 -7.61 -8.74 -3.30
CA GLU A 58 -6.21 -9.14 -3.41
C GLU A 58 -5.35 -8.20 -4.25
N LEU A 59 -5.97 -7.35 -5.07
CA LEU A 59 -5.26 -6.40 -5.94
C LEU A 59 -4.86 -5.13 -5.20
N ARG A 60 -3.65 -4.71 -5.43
CA ARG A 60 -3.08 -3.46 -4.90
C ARG A 60 -2.61 -2.56 -6.03
N ILE A 61 -2.51 -1.27 -5.72
CA ILE A 61 -1.93 -0.29 -6.65
C ILE A 61 -0.49 -0.68 -6.96
N GLY A 62 -0.15 -0.77 -8.26
CA GLY A 62 1.16 -1.21 -8.73
C GLY A 62 1.24 -2.69 -9.10
N ASP A 63 0.21 -3.49 -8.80
CA ASP A 63 0.13 -4.87 -9.29
C ASP A 63 -0.08 -4.90 -10.80
N TYR A 64 0.43 -5.97 -11.44
CA TYR A 64 0.16 -6.27 -12.83
C TYR A 64 -0.48 -7.65 -12.99
N LEU A 65 -1.26 -7.78 -14.04
CA LEU A 65 -1.95 -9.03 -14.39
C LEU A 65 -1.34 -9.62 -15.66
N GLY A 66 -1.02 -10.91 -15.61
CA GLY A 66 -0.42 -11.63 -16.74
C GLY A 66 1.09 -11.45 -16.84
N VAL A 67 1.59 -10.95 -17.97
CA VAL A 67 3.03 -10.77 -18.22
C VAL A 67 3.50 -9.42 -17.68
N LYS A 68 4.65 -9.41 -17.02
CA LYS A 68 5.23 -8.18 -16.46
C LYS A 68 5.51 -7.15 -17.55
N PRO A 69 4.89 -5.96 -17.50
CA PRO A 69 5.15 -4.94 -18.52
C PRO A 69 6.54 -4.33 -18.33
N CYS A 70 7.21 -4.10 -19.45
CA CYS A 70 8.56 -3.51 -19.48
C CYS A 70 8.62 -2.11 -18.84
N LEU A 71 7.52 -1.38 -18.85
CA LEU A 71 7.38 -0.01 -18.31
C LEU A 71 7.43 0.08 -16.77
N ILE A 72 7.26 -1.03 -16.06
CA ILE A 72 7.27 -1.05 -14.57
C ILE A 72 8.70 -1.15 -14.00
N GLN A 73 9.71 -1.29 -14.86
CA GLN A 73 11.10 -1.25 -14.43
C GLN A 73 11.48 0.19 -14.05
N GLY A 74 11.50 0.49 -12.75
CA GLY A 74 12.03 1.75 -12.24
C GLY A 74 11.07 2.72 -11.58
N LEU A 75 9.80 2.37 -11.35
CA LEU A 75 8.94 3.13 -10.46
C LEU A 75 9.40 2.91 -9.00
N SER A 76 10.52 3.50 -8.66
CA SER A 76 10.94 3.64 -7.27
C SER A 76 10.16 4.78 -6.66
N HIS A 77 9.20 4.47 -5.80
CA HIS A 77 8.60 5.49 -4.95
C HIS A 77 9.71 6.02 -4.03
N GLN A 78 9.86 7.33 -3.98
CA GLN A 78 10.74 7.94 -2.99
C GLN A 78 10.26 7.50 -1.60
N HIS A 79 11.18 7.06 -0.76
CA HIS A 79 10.82 6.73 0.61
C HIS A 79 10.49 7.99 1.39
N PRO A 80 9.46 8.00 2.22
CA PRO A 80 9.16 9.12 3.09
C PRO A 80 10.36 9.40 4.01
N ALA A 81 10.64 10.68 4.21
CA ALA A 81 11.78 11.13 5.03
C ALA A 81 11.37 11.50 6.47
N LEU A 82 10.09 11.54 6.75
CA LEU A 82 9.54 11.96 8.02
C LEU A 82 8.73 10.82 8.65
N LYS A 83 8.63 10.84 9.97
CA LYS A 83 7.76 9.95 10.73
C LYS A 83 7.12 10.65 11.91
N SER A 84 5.93 10.20 12.30
CA SER A 84 5.24 10.64 13.50
C SER A 84 4.56 9.46 14.17
N SER A 85 4.59 9.40 15.50
CA SER A 85 3.76 8.45 16.23
C SER A 85 2.32 8.94 16.23
N VAL A 86 1.37 8.01 16.14
CA VAL A 86 -0.06 8.29 16.17
C VAL A 86 -0.74 7.41 17.20
N ARG A 87 -1.66 8.01 17.96
CA ARG A 87 -2.49 7.31 18.95
C ARG A 87 -3.93 7.79 18.86
N PRO A 88 -4.90 6.94 19.15
CA PRO A 88 -6.28 7.38 19.26
C PRO A 88 -6.48 8.15 20.57
N ASP A 89 -7.44 9.06 20.60
CA ASP A 89 -7.82 9.78 21.84
C ASP A 89 -8.29 8.81 22.92
N LYS A 90 -8.97 7.73 22.50
CA LYS A 90 -9.43 6.66 23.38
C LYS A 90 -8.61 5.40 23.15
N PRO A 91 -7.91 4.88 24.17
CA PRO A 91 -7.06 3.69 24.02
C PRO A 91 -7.77 2.46 23.44
N GLU A 92 -9.06 2.27 23.77
CA GLU A 92 -9.90 1.19 23.24
C GLU A 92 -10.12 1.24 21.73
N GLU A 93 -9.94 2.40 21.10
CA GLU A 93 -10.08 2.58 19.65
C GLU A 93 -8.80 2.20 18.87
N ARG A 94 -7.75 1.68 19.52
CA ARG A 94 -6.48 1.29 18.86
C ARG A 94 -6.68 0.29 17.71
N SER A 95 -7.49 -0.73 17.92
CA SER A 95 -7.78 -1.73 16.86
C SER A 95 -8.52 -1.11 15.67
N LYS A 96 -9.44 -0.17 15.96
CA LYS A 96 -10.17 0.58 14.93
C LYS A 96 -9.23 1.48 14.16
N LEU A 97 -8.28 2.14 14.83
CA LEU A 97 -7.25 2.95 14.19
C LEU A 97 -6.37 2.12 13.25
N ILE A 98 -5.90 0.94 13.69
CA ILE A 98 -5.09 0.05 12.86
C ILE A 98 -5.87 -0.39 11.61
N SER A 99 -7.15 -0.75 11.77
CA SER A 99 -8.00 -1.12 10.64
C SER A 99 -8.20 0.03 9.66
N ALA A 100 -8.43 1.24 10.16
CA ALA A 100 -8.57 2.44 9.33
C ALA A 100 -7.28 2.78 8.57
N LEU A 101 -6.12 2.69 9.23
CA LEU A 101 -4.81 2.91 8.59
C LEU A 101 -4.53 1.86 7.50
N ASN A 102 -4.90 0.59 7.73
CA ASN A 102 -4.78 -0.44 6.69
C ASN A 102 -5.60 -0.11 5.45
N VAL A 103 -6.83 0.38 5.61
CA VAL A 103 -7.66 0.80 4.47
C VAL A 103 -7.01 1.96 3.72
N LEU A 104 -6.57 3.01 4.43
CA LEU A 104 -5.89 4.16 3.82
C LEU A 104 -4.60 3.74 3.10
N PHE A 105 -3.84 2.81 3.67
CA PHE A 105 -2.62 2.26 3.06
C PHE A 105 -2.89 1.47 1.77
N ILE A 106 -4.02 0.76 1.69
CA ILE A 106 -4.42 0.06 0.47
C ILE A 106 -4.82 1.06 -0.61
N GLU A 107 -5.48 2.16 -0.24
CA GLU A 107 -5.91 3.22 -1.16
C GLU A 107 -4.74 4.09 -1.66
N ASP A 108 -3.74 4.32 -0.79
CA ASP A 108 -2.56 5.13 -1.11
C ASP A 108 -1.26 4.40 -0.70
N PRO A 109 -0.57 3.75 -1.64
CA PRO A 109 0.70 3.06 -1.36
C PRO A 109 1.85 3.98 -0.95
N SER A 110 1.70 5.30 -1.09
CA SER A 110 2.68 6.27 -0.58
C SER A 110 2.65 6.36 0.94
N LEU A 111 1.52 5.99 1.55
CA LEU A 111 1.39 5.88 2.99
C LEU A 111 2.07 4.61 3.48
N SER A 112 2.79 4.69 4.57
CA SER A 112 3.27 3.51 5.29
C SER A 112 3.15 3.73 6.79
N PHE A 113 2.78 2.68 7.50
CA PHE A 113 2.82 2.67 8.95
C PHE A 113 3.43 1.38 9.46
N SER A 114 3.97 1.44 10.65
CA SER A 114 4.55 0.29 11.34
C SER A 114 4.25 0.38 12.83
N ILE A 115 4.31 -0.75 13.50
CA ILE A 115 4.28 -0.79 14.96
C ILE A 115 5.72 -0.88 15.42
N ASN A 116 6.14 0.08 16.25
CA ASN A 116 7.46 0.06 16.84
C ASN A 116 7.56 -1.11 17.83
N SER A 117 8.46 -2.06 17.58
CA SER A 117 8.60 -3.27 18.38
C SER A 117 9.09 -3.02 19.82
N TYR A 118 9.64 -1.86 20.11
CA TYR A 118 10.14 -1.50 21.45
C TYR A 118 9.13 -0.72 22.28
N SER A 119 8.45 0.25 21.65
CA SER A 119 7.50 1.14 22.34
C SER A 119 6.03 0.76 22.13
N ASP A 120 5.76 -0.20 21.25
CA ASP A 120 4.40 -0.58 20.80
C ASP A 120 3.58 0.59 20.21
N GLU A 121 4.26 1.66 19.80
CA GLU A 121 3.62 2.82 19.19
C GLU A 121 3.36 2.59 17.70
N LEU A 122 2.26 3.15 17.21
CA LEU A 122 1.98 3.22 15.77
C LEU A 122 2.77 4.39 15.18
N GLU A 123 3.72 4.11 14.30
CA GLU A 123 4.50 5.11 13.58
C GLU A 123 4.02 5.19 12.13
N ILE A 124 3.68 6.41 11.68
CA ILE A 124 3.33 6.69 10.29
C ILE A 124 4.49 7.41 9.61
N SER A 125 4.85 6.94 8.43
CA SER A 125 5.85 7.59 7.59
C SER A 125 5.18 8.62 6.68
N LEU A 126 5.76 9.81 6.56
CA LEU A 126 5.16 10.99 5.94
C LEU A 126 6.13 11.64 4.95
N TYR A 127 5.59 12.21 3.88
CA TYR A 127 6.35 13.06 2.95
C TYR A 127 6.35 14.53 3.36
N GLY A 128 5.40 14.96 4.19
CA GLY A 128 5.29 16.34 4.65
C GLY A 128 4.19 16.56 5.70
N LEU A 129 4.15 17.78 6.22
CA LEU A 129 3.17 18.20 7.25
C LEU A 129 1.73 18.11 6.75
N THR A 130 1.48 18.56 5.53
CA THR A 130 0.14 18.55 4.93
C THR A 130 -0.45 17.13 4.87
N GLN A 131 0.39 16.13 4.58
CA GLN A 131 -0.07 14.73 4.54
C GLN A 131 -0.55 14.27 5.93
N LYS A 132 0.12 14.69 7.01
CA LYS A 132 -0.33 14.42 8.39
C LYS A 132 -1.74 14.96 8.63
N GLU A 133 -2.00 16.21 8.24
CA GLU A 133 -3.29 16.86 8.42
C GLU A 133 -4.40 16.15 7.62
N ILE A 134 -4.08 15.76 6.38
CA ILE A 134 -5.01 15.00 5.52
C ILE A 134 -5.36 13.65 6.17
N ILE A 135 -4.37 12.90 6.62
CA ILE A 135 -4.60 11.60 7.27
C ILE A 135 -5.45 11.77 8.53
N GLN A 136 -5.16 12.79 9.35
CA GLN A 136 -5.92 13.07 10.56
C GLN A 136 -7.39 13.36 10.24
N THR A 137 -7.65 14.20 9.25
CA THR A 137 -9.00 14.52 8.77
C THR A 137 -9.72 13.27 8.24
N LEU A 138 -9.06 12.45 7.42
CA LEU A 138 -9.63 11.21 6.90
C LEU A 138 -9.98 10.20 7.99
N LEU A 139 -9.13 10.06 9.02
CA LEU A 139 -9.40 9.19 10.16
C LEU A 139 -10.62 9.64 10.94
N GLU A 140 -10.80 10.95 11.14
CA GLU A 140 -11.95 11.50 11.85
C GLU A 140 -13.22 11.42 11.00
N GLU A 141 -13.21 11.88 9.75
CA GLU A 141 -14.41 11.99 8.92
C GLU A 141 -14.91 10.63 8.41
N ARG A 142 -14.02 9.76 7.92
CA ARG A 142 -14.41 8.48 7.32
C ARG A 142 -14.55 7.35 8.34
N PHE A 143 -13.72 7.35 9.37
CA PHE A 143 -13.66 6.24 10.33
C PHE A 143 -14.12 6.62 11.72
N SER A 144 -14.44 7.90 11.98
CA SER A 144 -14.84 8.40 13.30
C SER A 144 -13.84 8.01 14.39
N VAL A 145 -12.55 8.15 14.09
CA VAL A 145 -11.44 7.93 15.01
C VAL A 145 -10.68 9.23 15.17
N LYS A 146 -10.82 9.85 16.35
CA LYS A 146 -10.01 11.00 16.71
C LYS A 146 -8.62 10.57 17.12
N THR A 147 -7.62 11.25 16.58
CA THR A 147 -6.23 10.85 16.75
C THR A 147 -5.35 12.02 17.16
N HIS A 148 -4.36 11.71 17.96
CA HIS A 148 -3.27 12.61 18.30
C HIS A 148 -1.99 12.14 17.63
N PHE A 149 -1.33 13.05 16.91
CA PHE A 149 -0.03 12.84 16.29
C PHE A 149 1.04 13.56 17.10
N ASP A 150 2.12 12.88 17.39
CA ASP A 150 3.28 13.47 18.02
C ASP A 150 4.07 14.38 17.06
N GLU A 151 5.14 14.99 17.56
CA GLU A 151 6.03 15.79 16.74
C GLU A 151 6.64 14.96 15.61
N ILE A 152 6.76 15.59 14.45
CA ILE A 152 7.35 14.95 13.29
C ILE A 152 8.87 14.85 13.48
N LYS A 153 9.39 13.64 13.28
CA LYS A 153 10.82 13.33 13.33
C LYS A 153 11.34 12.97 11.95
N THR A 154 12.57 13.38 11.66
CA THR A 154 13.25 12.94 10.42
C THR A 154 13.73 11.51 10.56
N ILE A 155 13.56 10.72 9.49
CA ILE A 155 14.07 9.35 9.42
C ILE A 155 15.54 9.41 9.01
N TYR A 156 16.44 8.97 9.90
CA TYR A 156 17.86 8.87 9.62
C TYR A 156 18.21 7.46 9.16
N LYS A 157 19.10 7.37 8.17
CA LYS A 157 19.73 6.11 7.75
C LYS A 157 21.19 6.13 8.16
N GLU A 158 21.59 5.16 8.98
CA GLU A 158 22.98 4.99 9.36
C GLU A 158 23.70 4.06 8.37
N ARG A 159 24.93 4.41 8.04
CA ARG A 159 25.83 3.58 7.24
C ARG A 159 27.12 3.35 8.01
N PRO A 160 27.61 2.11 8.09
CA PRO A 160 28.94 1.84 8.63
C PRO A 160 29.98 2.63 7.83
N LYS A 161 30.78 3.45 8.49
CA LYS A 161 31.82 4.27 7.83
C LYS A 161 32.99 3.43 7.33
N LYS A 162 33.21 2.27 7.97
CA LYS A 162 34.30 1.35 7.63
C LYS A 162 33.81 -0.09 7.76
N LYS A 163 34.31 -0.98 6.91
CA LYS A 163 34.12 -2.42 7.05
C LYS A 163 34.93 -2.92 8.25
N VAL A 164 34.26 -3.52 9.22
CA VAL A 164 34.92 -4.11 10.41
C VAL A 164 34.67 -5.61 10.40
N ASN A 165 35.72 -6.39 10.51
CA ASN A 165 35.64 -7.83 10.72
C ASN A 165 36.04 -8.10 12.17
N LYS A 166 35.14 -8.71 12.96
CA LYS A 166 35.41 -9.17 14.32
C LYS A 166 35.10 -10.67 14.41
N ILE A 167 36.06 -11.43 14.85
CA ILE A 167 35.90 -12.87 15.16
C ILE A 167 35.51 -12.95 16.64
N ILE A 168 34.35 -13.51 16.91
CA ILE A 168 33.91 -13.78 18.30
C ILE A 168 34.03 -15.28 18.55
N HIS A 169 34.88 -15.68 19.46
CA HIS A 169 34.93 -17.05 19.98
C HIS A 169 33.88 -17.17 21.08
N ILE A 170 32.89 -18.01 20.86
CA ILE A 170 31.89 -18.34 21.88
C ILE A 170 32.35 -19.66 22.51
N GLU A 171 32.80 -19.61 23.74
CA GLU A 171 33.02 -20.82 24.54
C GLU A 171 31.65 -21.30 25.02
N VAL A 172 31.24 -22.45 24.52
CA VAL A 172 30.05 -23.14 25.05
C VAL A 172 30.52 -23.93 26.28
N PRO A 173 30.04 -23.63 27.47
CA PRO A 173 30.38 -24.40 28.66
C PRO A 173 29.88 -25.84 28.51
N PRO A 174 30.63 -26.82 29.12
CA PRO A 174 30.33 -28.24 29.01
C PRO A 174 28.98 -28.62 29.63
#